data_67ebca5dc049b8b3473fae250bd42dfd
#
_entry.id   67ebca5dc049b8b3473fae250bd42dfd
#
_cell.length_a   1.000
_cell.length_b   1.000
_cell.length_c   1.000
_cell.angle_alpha   90.00
_cell.angle_beta   90.00
_cell.angle_gamma   90.00
#
_symmetry.space_group_name_H-M   'P 1'
#
loop_
_entity.id
_entity.type
_entity.pdbx_description
1 polymer ?
#
loop_
_entity_poly.entity_id
_entity_poly.type
_entity_poly.pdbx_seq_one_letter_code
_entity_poly.pdbx_strand_id
1 'polypeptide(L)'
;MREADAAKAALEAKVKSLAQQPRWKPTCDALKCLKGIDAVTAASIACEADGFARFATASGFAAWVGLVPSEHSSGESRFRGGITKAGNKHLRKLLVEAAWHYKGASRSPKDLAKGQVVDAATRRHANAGVRRLVDRRRSMDDAGKQSSVANVAVARELACWCWAVGRMAEGA
;
A
#
# COMPACT_ATOMS: atom_id res chain seq x y z
N MET A 1 -25.56 13.49 -10.85
CA MET A 1 -24.10 13.70 -10.82
C MET A 1 -23.68 14.56 -9.61
N ARG A 2 -24.16 15.81 -9.46
CA ARG A 2 -23.78 16.70 -8.34
C ARG A 2 -24.08 16.15 -6.93
N GLU A 3 -25.17 15.43 -6.72
CA GLU A 3 -25.56 14.87 -5.42
C GLU A 3 -24.65 13.70 -4.99
N ALA A 4 -24.27 12.84 -5.92
CA ALA A 4 -23.32 11.76 -5.67
C ALA A 4 -21.91 12.29 -5.35
N ASP A 5 -21.49 13.37 -6.02
CA ASP A 5 -20.19 14.00 -5.76
C ASP A 5 -20.16 14.68 -4.37
N ALA A 6 -21.27 15.32 -3.97
CA ALA A 6 -21.41 15.90 -2.63
C ALA A 6 -21.42 14.83 -1.53
N ALA A 7 -22.15 13.74 -1.73
CA ALA A 7 -22.18 12.61 -0.81
C ALA A 7 -20.79 11.97 -0.66
N LYS A 8 -20.06 11.78 -1.77
CA LYS A 8 -18.68 11.29 -1.75
C LYS A 8 -17.76 12.21 -0.96
N ALA A 9 -17.81 13.52 -1.22
CA ALA A 9 -17.00 14.50 -0.51
C ALA A 9 -17.27 14.50 1.00
N ALA A 10 -18.54 14.38 1.40
CA ALA A 10 -18.93 14.31 2.82
C ALA A 10 -18.39 13.02 3.48
N LEU A 11 -18.43 11.87 2.79
CA LEU A 11 -17.88 10.63 3.29
C LEU A 11 -16.34 10.69 3.40
N GLU A 12 -15.66 11.24 2.41
CA GLU A 12 -14.21 11.43 2.45
C GLU A 12 -13.79 12.35 3.60
N ALA A 13 -14.56 13.42 3.89
CA ALA A 13 -14.30 14.30 5.03
C ALA A 13 -14.43 13.54 6.36
N LYS A 14 -15.44 12.68 6.51
CA LYS A 14 -15.60 11.82 7.70
C LYS A 14 -14.43 10.86 7.85
N VAL A 15 -14.00 10.19 6.78
CA VAL A 15 -12.84 9.27 6.80
C VAL A 15 -11.56 10.02 7.19
N LYS A 16 -11.34 11.22 6.64
CA LYS A 16 -10.18 12.07 7.00
C LYS A 16 -10.23 12.48 8.48
N SER A 17 -11.41 12.76 9.02
CA SER A 17 -11.58 13.06 10.45
C SER A 17 -11.27 11.85 11.33
N LEU A 18 -11.75 10.65 10.97
CA LEU A 18 -11.42 9.41 11.68
C LEU A 18 -9.91 9.12 11.67
N ALA A 19 -9.24 9.38 10.55
CA ALA A 19 -7.78 9.22 10.43
C ALA A 19 -6.97 10.13 11.37
N GLN A 20 -7.57 11.20 11.93
CA GLN A 20 -6.92 12.08 12.90
C GLN A 20 -7.10 11.63 14.35
N GLN A 21 -7.93 10.62 14.60
CA GLN A 21 -8.11 10.10 15.95
C GLN A 21 -6.79 9.48 16.47
N PRO A 22 -6.48 9.60 17.78
CA PRO A 22 -5.22 9.10 18.35
C PRO A 22 -4.92 7.64 18.04
N ARG A 23 -5.94 6.82 17.94
CA ARG A 23 -5.82 5.39 17.59
C ARG A 23 -5.23 5.16 16.19
N TRP A 24 -5.63 5.97 15.20
CA TRP A 24 -5.33 5.73 13.78
C TRP A 24 -4.24 6.64 13.24
N LYS A 25 -4.10 7.83 13.84
CA LYS A 25 -3.23 8.89 13.32
C LYS A 25 -1.78 8.44 13.12
N PRO A 26 -1.10 7.77 14.06
CA PRO A 26 0.29 7.36 13.86
C PRO A 26 0.47 6.46 12.64
N THR A 27 -0.39 5.44 12.52
CA THR A 27 -0.38 4.50 11.40
C THR A 27 -0.72 5.18 10.07
N CYS A 28 -1.74 6.04 10.05
CA CYS A 28 -2.11 6.80 8.85
C CYS A 28 -0.98 7.74 8.42
N ASP A 29 -0.32 8.40 9.37
CA ASP A 29 0.79 9.31 9.07
C ASP A 29 2.00 8.55 8.52
N ALA A 30 2.32 7.39 9.06
CA ALA A 30 3.38 6.52 8.54
C ALA A 30 3.08 6.03 7.11
N LEU A 31 1.87 5.52 6.86
CA LEU A 31 1.45 5.03 5.55
C LEU A 31 1.50 6.12 4.47
N LYS A 32 1.12 7.37 4.80
CA LYS A 32 1.16 8.51 3.88
C LYS A 32 2.57 8.88 3.41
N CYS A 33 3.63 8.37 4.02
CA CYS A 33 4.99 8.54 3.53
C CYS A 33 5.25 7.76 2.21
N LEU A 34 4.43 6.76 1.91
CA LEU A 34 4.52 5.99 0.67
C LEU A 34 3.80 6.73 -0.48
N LYS A 35 4.38 6.69 -1.70
CA LYS A 35 3.73 7.29 -2.87
C LYS A 35 2.43 6.56 -3.20
N GLY A 36 1.44 7.32 -3.66
CA GLY A 36 0.10 6.79 -3.99
C GLY A 36 -0.81 6.55 -2.79
N ILE A 37 -0.29 6.66 -1.57
CA ILE A 37 -1.11 6.57 -0.35
C ILE A 37 -1.48 7.99 0.11
N ASP A 38 -2.75 8.32 -0.03
CA ASP A 38 -3.37 9.54 0.50
C ASP A 38 -4.03 9.30 1.86
N ALA A 39 -4.72 10.30 2.39
CA ALA A 39 -5.36 10.21 3.70
C ALA A 39 -6.50 9.19 3.74
N VAL A 40 -7.27 9.07 2.64
CA VAL A 40 -8.40 8.13 2.56
C VAL A 40 -7.87 6.70 2.43
N THR A 41 -6.90 6.49 1.55
CA THR A 41 -6.25 5.19 1.38
C THR A 41 -5.55 4.72 2.65
N ALA A 42 -4.83 5.62 3.34
CA ALA A 42 -4.18 5.31 4.61
C ALA A 42 -5.18 4.91 5.69
N ALA A 43 -6.28 5.65 5.83
CA ALA A 43 -7.34 5.32 6.77
C ALA A 43 -8.00 3.97 6.45
N SER A 44 -8.31 3.71 5.18
CA SER A 44 -8.88 2.42 4.76
C SER A 44 -7.94 1.27 5.10
N ILE A 45 -6.65 1.40 4.79
CA ILE A 45 -5.65 0.36 5.12
C ILE A 45 -5.56 0.15 6.63
N ALA A 46 -5.46 1.23 7.42
CA ALA A 46 -5.33 1.14 8.87
C ALA A 46 -6.57 0.51 9.53
N CYS A 47 -7.78 0.98 9.15
CA CYS A 47 -9.03 0.48 9.73
C CYS A 47 -9.31 -0.97 9.35
N GLU A 48 -9.10 -1.37 8.08
CA GLU A 48 -9.40 -2.74 7.65
C GLU A 48 -8.33 -3.74 8.10
N ALA A 49 -7.06 -3.30 8.22
CA ALA A 49 -6.01 -4.12 8.82
C ALA A 49 -6.26 -4.33 10.32
N ASP A 50 -6.86 -3.36 11.01
CA ASP A 50 -7.15 -3.39 12.45
C ASP A 50 -5.96 -3.89 13.30
N GLY A 51 -4.79 -3.32 12.99
CA GLY A 51 -3.52 -3.69 13.61
C GLY A 51 -2.67 -4.61 12.71
N PHE A 52 -1.48 -4.13 12.39
CA PHE A 52 -0.52 -4.88 11.57
C PHE A 52 0.18 -6.00 12.35
N ALA A 53 0.17 -5.94 13.69
CA ALA A 53 0.73 -6.95 14.57
C ALA A 53 0.08 -8.34 14.40
N ARG A 54 -1.18 -8.38 13.97
CA ARG A 54 -1.90 -9.63 13.71
C ARG A 54 -1.35 -10.43 12.52
N PHE A 55 -0.55 -9.80 11.65
CA PHE A 55 0.10 -10.47 10.54
C PHE A 55 1.55 -10.77 10.91
N ALA A 56 1.90 -12.04 11.01
CA ALA A 56 3.25 -12.45 11.38
C ALA A 56 4.34 -11.96 10.41
N THR A 57 3.98 -11.79 9.13
CA THR A 57 4.92 -11.39 8.07
C THR A 57 4.28 -10.43 7.07
N ALA A 58 5.11 -9.64 6.39
CA ALA A 58 4.69 -8.80 5.27
C ALA A 58 4.03 -9.62 4.13
N SER A 59 4.55 -10.83 3.86
CA SER A 59 3.95 -11.75 2.90
C SER A 59 2.57 -12.22 3.33
N GLY A 60 2.35 -12.44 4.63
CA GLY A 60 1.05 -12.78 5.19
C GLY A 60 0.02 -11.66 4.96
N PHE A 61 0.42 -10.40 5.17
CA PHE A 61 -0.44 -9.27 4.85
C PHE A 61 -0.76 -9.19 3.34
N ALA A 62 0.25 -9.34 2.48
CA ALA A 62 0.04 -9.36 1.02
C ALA A 62 -0.86 -10.53 0.56
N ALA A 63 -0.78 -11.68 1.23
CA ALA A 63 -1.67 -12.83 0.98
C ALA A 63 -3.10 -12.53 1.42
N TRP A 64 -3.28 -11.93 2.59
CA TRP A 64 -4.58 -11.51 3.09
C TRP A 64 -5.28 -10.48 2.19
N VAL A 65 -4.51 -9.62 1.53
CA VAL A 65 -5.03 -8.70 0.48
C VAL A 65 -5.30 -9.43 -0.83
N GLY A 66 -4.73 -10.62 -1.04
CA GLY A 66 -4.87 -11.42 -2.27
C GLY A 66 -3.97 -10.95 -3.42
N LEU A 67 -2.81 -10.38 -3.09
CA LEU A 67 -1.79 -9.91 -4.05
C LEU A 67 -0.64 -10.91 -4.25
N VAL A 68 -0.72 -12.10 -3.66
CA VAL A 68 0.26 -13.17 -3.89
C VAL A 68 -0.06 -13.96 -5.15
N PRO A 69 0.94 -14.48 -5.88
CA PRO A 69 0.71 -15.35 -7.01
C PRO A 69 -0.06 -16.60 -6.58
N SER A 70 -0.97 -17.06 -7.44
CA SER A 70 -1.52 -18.42 -7.30
C SER A 70 -0.43 -19.40 -7.69
N GLU A 71 -0.15 -20.36 -6.82
CA GLU A 71 0.76 -21.47 -7.11
C GLU A 71 -0.06 -22.71 -7.40
N HIS A 72 0.11 -23.25 -8.59
CA HIS A 72 -0.33 -24.59 -8.95
C HIS A 72 0.94 -25.43 -9.14
N SER A 73 1.33 -26.16 -8.11
CA SER A 73 2.43 -27.12 -8.18
C SER A 73 1.88 -28.54 -8.21
N SER A 74 2.15 -29.26 -9.29
CA SER A 74 2.02 -30.70 -9.34
C SER A 74 3.42 -31.30 -9.56
N GLY A 75 3.97 -31.91 -8.51
CA GLY A 75 5.24 -32.66 -8.60
C GLY A 75 6.43 -31.82 -9.10
N GLU A 76 6.86 -32.04 -10.34
CA GLU A 76 8.08 -31.45 -10.89
C GLU A 76 7.92 -30.06 -11.56
N SER A 77 6.69 -29.59 -11.81
CA SER A 77 6.47 -28.30 -12.48
C SER A 77 5.82 -27.26 -11.56
N ARG A 78 6.51 -26.12 -11.35
CA ARG A 78 5.97 -24.94 -10.68
C ARG A 78 5.37 -23.98 -11.70
N PHE A 79 4.06 -23.92 -11.80
CA PHE A 79 3.38 -22.92 -12.61
C PHE A 79 2.91 -21.77 -11.70
N ARG A 80 3.46 -20.59 -11.91
CA ARG A 80 3.01 -19.37 -11.24
C ARG A 80 1.95 -18.68 -12.11
N GLY A 81 0.71 -18.75 -11.68
CA GLY A 81 -0.41 -18.05 -12.27
C GLY A 81 -0.47 -16.56 -11.91
N GLY A 82 -1.59 -15.92 -12.20
CA GLY A 82 -1.89 -14.55 -11.74
C GLY A 82 -2.01 -14.47 -10.22
N ILE A 83 -2.39 -13.31 -9.68
CA ILE A 83 -2.65 -13.16 -8.24
C ILE A 83 -3.89 -13.96 -7.82
N THR A 84 -3.90 -14.45 -6.58
CA THR A 84 -4.99 -15.29 -6.05
C THR A 84 -6.34 -14.60 -6.07
N LYS A 85 -6.37 -13.26 -5.93
CA LYS A 85 -7.58 -12.43 -5.77
C LYS A 85 -8.48 -12.86 -4.59
N ALA A 86 -8.05 -13.83 -3.80
CA ALA A 86 -8.67 -14.19 -2.54
C ALA A 86 -8.36 -13.12 -1.48
N GLY A 87 -9.28 -12.86 -0.57
CA GLY A 87 -9.08 -11.91 0.52
C GLY A 87 -9.66 -10.51 0.26
N ASN A 88 -9.08 -9.47 0.87
CA ASN A 88 -9.66 -8.13 0.90
C ASN A 88 -9.64 -7.45 -0.48
N LYS A 89 -10.78 -7.47 -1.15
CA LYS A 89 -10.97 -6.89 -2.49
C LYS A 89 -10.79 -5.36 -2.48
N HIS A 90 -11.26 -4.68 -1.44
CA HIS A 90 -11.20 -3.22 -1.36
C HIS A 90 -9.75 -2.75 -1.23
N LEU A 91 -8.99 -3.26 -0.26
CA LEU A 91 -7.58 -2.90 -0.10
C LEU A 91 -6.74 -3.31 -1.30
N ARG A 92 -7.02 -4.46 -1.92
CA ARG A 92 -6.33 -4.85 -3.16
C ARG A 92 -6.53 -3.81 -4.26
N LYS A 93 -7.76 -3.30 -4.45
CA LYS A 93 -8.04 -2.23 -5.43
C LYS A 93 -7.24 -0.98 -5.10
N LEU A 94 -7.29 -0.49 -3.86
CA LEU A 94 -6.57 0.70 -3.43
C LEU A 94 -5.06 0.58 -3.64
N LEU A 95 -4.47 -0.56 -3.29
CA LEU A 95 -3.03 -0.79 -3.45
C LEU A 95 -2.61 -0.91 -4.92
N VAL A 96 -3.44 -1.50 -5.78
CA VAL A 96 -3.20 -1.54 -7.23
C VAL A 96 -3.30 -0.14 -7.84
N GLU A 97 -4.24 0.68 -7.41
CA GLU A 97 -4.34 2.09 -7.84
C GLU A 97 -3.14 2.90 -7.33
N ALA A 98 -2.76 2.75 -6.06
CA ALA A 98 -1.59 3.41 -5.49
C ALA A 98 -0.28 3.04 -6.22
N ALA A 99 -0.15 1.81 -6.68
CA ALA A 99 1.04 1.34 -7.38
C ALA A 99 1.28 2.07 -8.72
N TRP A 100 0.26 2.62 -9.37
CA TRP A 100 0.44 3.42 -10.59
C TRP A 100 1.27 4.68 -10.37
N HIS A 101 1.31 5.22 -9.15
CA HIS A 101 2.12 6.38 -8.81
C HIS A 101 3.64 6.12 -8.82
N TYR A 102 4.06 4.87 -9.03
CA TYR A 102 5.48 4.51 -9.17
C TYR A 102 5.95 4.46 -10.62
N LYS A 103 5.03 4.49 -11.60
CA LYS A 103 5.37 4.56 -13.03
C LYS A 103 5.90 5.96 -13.37
N GLY A 104 7.14 6.03 -13.89
CA GLY A 104 7.79 7.30 -14.20
C GLY A 104 8.10 8.18 -12.99
N ALA A 105 7.94 7.69 -11.77
CA ALA A 105 8.16 8.46 -10.57
C ALA A 105 9.66 8.74 -10.30
N SER A 106 9.92 9.85 -9.60
CA SER A 106 11.24 10.12 -9.03
C SER A 106 11.50 9.25 -7.79
N ARG A 107 12.79 9.03 -7.48
CA ARG A 107 13.23 8.35 -6.25
C ARG A 107 13.15 9.24 -5.00
N SER A 108 12.79 10.51 -5.18
CA SER A 108 12.70 11.48 -4.08
C SER A 108 11.64 11.05 -3.06
N PRO A 109 11.90 11.28 -1.77
CA PRO A 109 10.90 11.12 -0.74
C PRO A 109 9.63 11.92 -1.04
N LYS A 110 8.51 11.45 -0.54
CA LYS A 110 7.28 12.24 -0.53
C LYS A 110 7.36 13.27 0.60
N ASP A 111 6.99 14.51 0.31
CA ASP A 111 6.92 15.54 1.32
C ASP A 111 5.83 15.23 2.35
N LEU A 112 6.09 15.60 3.60
CA LEU A 112 5.10 15.46 4.66
C LEU A 112 4.01 16.50 4.49
N ALA A 113 2.77 16.07 4.61
CA ALA A 113 1.62 16.96 4.63
C ALA A 113 1.61 17.79 5.94
N LYS A 114 0.93 18.94 5.91
CA LYS A 114 0.75 19.77 7.12
C LYS A 114 0.11 18.95 8.25
N GLY A 115 0.75 18.93 9.41
CA GLY A 115 0.28 18.20 10.59
C GLY A 115 0.54 16.69 10.56
N GLN A 116 1.24 16.17 9.54
CA GLN A 116 1.71 14.78 9.51
C GLN A 116 2.94 14.64 10.42
N VAL A 117 2.87 13.71 11.37
CA VAL A 117 3.94 13.45 12.34
C VAL A 117 4.39 12.01 12.20
N VAL A 118 5.67 11.81 11.88
CA VAL A 118 6.28 10.48 11.72
C VAL A 118 7.68 10.52 12.32
N ASP A 119 8.03 9.53 13.09
CA ASP A 119 9.40 9.41 13.63
C ASP A 119 10.43 9.22 12.52
N ALA A 120 11.68 9.57 12.82
CA ALA A 120 12.74 9.56 11.83
C ALA A 120 13.08 8.15 11.29
N ALA A 121 12.91 7.11 12.10
CA ALA A 121 13.21 5.72 11.69
C ALA A 121 12.15 5.23 10.71
N THR A 122 10.88 5.37 11.05
CA THR A 122 9.75 5.03 10.17
C THR A 122 9.81 5.81 8.86
N ARG A 123 10.11 7.11 8.90
CA ARG A 123 10.27 7.94 7.70
C ARG A 123 11.42 7.46 6.81
N ARG A 124 12.59 7.14 7.39
CA ARG A 124 13.72 6.59 6.63
C ARG A 124 13.36 5.26 5.96
N HIS A 125 12.67 4.40 6.69
CA HIS A 125 12.22 3.10 6.17
C HIS A 125 11.23 3.27 5.00
N ALA A 126 10.23 4.12 5.16
CA ALA A 126 9.26 4.44 4.09
C ALA A 126 9.97 5.01 2.84
N ASN A 127 10.95 5.90 3.02
CA ASN A 127 11.74 6.48 1.93
C ASN A 127 12.59 5.42 1.20
N ALA A 128 13.12 4.42 1.93
CA ALA A 128 13.78 3.27 1.32
C ALA A 128 12.79 2.47 0.45
N GLY A 129 11.56 2.27 0.96
CA GLY A 129 10.47 1.65 0.22
C GLY A 129 10.13 2.39 -1.07
N VAL A 130 10.00 3.71 -1.01
CA VAL A 130 9.73 4.53 -2.20
C VAL A 130 10.81 4.32 -3.26
N ARG A 131 12.10 4.41 -2.89
CA ARG A 131 13.21 4.18 -3.83
C ARG A 131 13.16 2.78 -4.42
N ARG A 132 13.00 1.77 -3.59
CA ARG A 132 12.91 0.37 -4.00
C ARG A 132 11.78 0.11 -4.99
N LEU A 133 10.60 0.65 -4.73
CA LEU A 133 9.42 0.47 -5.59
C LEU A 133 9.57 1.19 -6.92
N VAL A 134 10.17 2.39 -6.94
CA VAL A 134 10.49 3.11 -8.18
C VAL A 134 11.48 2.32 -9.02
N ASP A 135 12.57 1.82 -8.42
CA ASP A 135 13.59 1.04 -9.13
C ASP A 135 13.01 -0.27 -9.67
N ARG A 136 12.20 -0.95 -8.87
CA ARG A 136 11.53 -2.17 -9.31
C ARG A 136 10.58 -1.91 -10.49
N ARG A 137 9.80 -0.83 -10.43
CA ARG A 137 8.91 -0.47 -11.53
C ARG A 137 9.71 -0.18 -12.80
N ARG A 138 10.76 0.63 -12.70
CA ARG A 138 11.64 0.97 -13.82
C ARG A 138 12.27 -0.27 -14.43
N SER A 139 12.86 -1.14 -13.62
CA SER A 139 13.45 -2.40 -14.10
C SER A 139 12.47 -3.29 -14.85
N MET A 140 11.19 -3.30 -14.45
CA MET A 140 10.16 -4.05 -15.16
C MET A 140 9.74 -3.38 -16.48
N ASP A 141 9.66 -2.05 -16.50
CA ASP A 141 9.35 -1.28 -17.71
C ASP A 141 10.51 -1.43 -18.73
N ASP A 142 11.77 -1.34 -18.28
CA ASP A 142 12.97 -1.52 -19.12
C ASP A 142 13.07 -2.96 -19.68
N ALA A 143 12.61 -3.95 -18.91
CA ALA A 143 12.51 -5.35 -19.38
C ALA A 143 11.29 -5.61 -20.27
N GLY A 144 10.56 -4.59 -20.70
CA GLY A 144 9.39 -4.70 -21.58
C GLY A 144 8.21 -5.47 -20.98
N LYS A 145 8.11 -5.56 -19.65
CA LYS A 145 6.97 -6.22 -19.00
C LYS A 145 5.68 -5.45 -19.24
N GLN A 146 4.59 -6.20 -19.50
CA GLN A 146 3.27 -5.58 -19.63
C GLN A 146 2.96 -4.70 -18.42
N SER A 147 2.52 -3.46 -18.68
CA SER A 147 2.39 -2.42 -17.64
C SER A 147 1.44 -2.82 -16.49
N SER A 148 0.37 -3.58 -16.78
CA SER A 148 -0.54 -4.11 -15.77
C SER A 148 0.12 -5.17 -14.88
N VAL A 149 0.94 -6.05 -15.45
CA VAL A 149 1.70 -7.07 -14.71
C VAL A 149 2.74 -6.40 -13.80
N ALA A 150 3.49 -5.43 -14.33
CA ALA A 150 4.45 -4.65 -13.56
C ALA A 150 3.75 -3.91 -12.41
N ASN A 151 2.57 -3.32 -12.66
CA ASN A 151 1.80 -2.61 -11.65
C ASN A 151 1.35 -3.51 -10.50
N VAL A 152 0.84 -4.70 -10.79
CA VAL A 152 0.42 -5.67 -9.76
C VAL A 152 1.62 -6.17 -8.95
N ALA A 153 2.79 -6.36 -9.58
CA ALA A 153 4.00 -6.74 -8.87
C ALA A 153 4.47 -5.62 -7.91
N VAL A 154 4.37 -4.36 -8.32
CA VAL A 154 4.62 -3.20 -7.44
C VAL A 154 3.58 -3.12 -6.32
N ALA A 155 2.30 -3.33 -6.61
CA ALA A 155 1.24 -3.31 -5.61
C ALA A 155 1.46 -4.37 -4.51
N ARG A 156 1.92 -5.57 -4.87
CA ARG A 156 2.28 -6.61 -3.90
C ARG A 156 3.42 -6.16 -2.99
N GLU A 157 4.47 -5.59 -3.56
CA GLU A 157 5.60 -5.11 -2.76
C GLU A 157 5.21 -3.89 -1.93
N LEU A 158 4.35 -3.00 -2.45
CA LEU A 158 3.78 -1.87 -1.70
C LEU A 158 2.99 -2.35 -0.48
N ALA A 159 2.20 -3.43 -0.60
CA ALA A 159 1.52 -4.03 0.55
C ALA A 159 2.51 -4.45 1.64
N CYS A 160 3.64 -5.04 1.27
CA CYS A 160 4.69 -5.39 2.23
C CYS A 160 5.29 -4.15 2.93
N TRP A 161 5.50 -3.06 2.19
CA TRP A 161 5.96 -1.80 2.78
C TRP A 161 4.91 -1.14 3.67
N CYS A 162 3.62 -1.21 3.31
CA CYS A 162 2.53 -0.75 4.18
C CYS A 162 2.53 -1.52 5.51
N TRP A 163 2.69 -2.84 5.47
CA TRP A 163 2.81 -3.65 6.67
C TRP A 163 4.00 -3.22 7.53
N ALA A 164 5.19 -3.05 6.93
CA ALA A 164 6.40 -2.71 7.66
C ALA A 164 6.29 -1.33 8.35
N VAL A 165 5.86 -0.28 7.63
CA VAL A 165 5.71 1.05 8.23
C VAL A 165 4.56 1.10 9.24
N GLY A 166 3.49 0.34 9.02
CA GLY A 166 2.39 0.21 9.97
C GLY A 166 2.85 -0.42 11.28
N ARG A 167 3.60 -1.53 11.21
CA ARG A 167 4.21 -2.16 12.39
C ARG A 167 5.10 -1.21 13.17
N MET A 168 5.96 -0.45 12.48
CA MET A 168 6.82 0.54 13.13
C MET A 168 6.02 1.64 13.83
N ALA A 169 4.92 2.09 13.23
CA ALA A 169 4.04 3.10 13.82
C ALA A 169 3.26 2.58 15.05
N GLU A 170 3.04 1.28 15.14
CA GLU A 170 2.42 0.60 16.29
C GLU A 170 3.41 0.31 17.44
N GLY A 171 4.67 0.65 17.28
CA GLY A 171 5.69 0.47 18.30
C GLY A 171 6.24 -0.97 18.40
N ALA A 172 6.18 -1.72 17.33
CA ALA A 172 6.65 -3.12 17.26
C ALA A 172 7.95 -3.24 16.45
#